data_13cdc44fcef1760133342d6dd5176767
#
_entry.id   13cdc44fcef1760133342d6dd5176767
#
_cell.length_a   1.000
_cell.length_b   1.000
_cell.length_c   1.000
_cell.angle_alpha   90.00
_cell.angle_beta   90.00
_cell.angle_gamma   90.00
#
_symmetry.space_group_name_H-M   'P 1'
#
loop_
_entity.id
_entity.type
_entity.pdbx_description
1 polymer ?
#
loop_
_entity_poly.entity_id
_entity_poly.type
_entity_poly.pdbx_seq_one_letter_code
_entity_poly.pdbx_strand_id
1 'polypeptide(L)'
;SLWLNESTTIPELVGEPKLLSRELWVADAMPLFQALSEPVANRMSEALSENLTQNAPEEIQEILGNASGVMKSAGGALFAMQLGQALGKLSHEVLTGGDIGLPLFKDQRAAFVAQNLEAFVRGLEIERDQAYIYLVIREMAHVRLFKHSKWLRDAVVSQIAKYASEISIDNSRITEIAEDFDPEHPDELRVALESGAFIADRTD
;
A
#
# COMPACT_ATOMS: atom_id res chain seq x y z
N SER A 1 -16.19 4.99 -24.41
CA SER A 1 -17.35 4.09 -24.26
C SER A 1 -18.62 4.88 -24.49
N LEU A 2 -19.42 4.50 -25.48
CA LEU A 2 -20.69 5.16 -25.81
C LEU A 2 -21.62 5.21 -24.59
N TRP A 3 -21.80 4.13 -23.87
CA TRP A 3 -22.65 4.06 -22.68
C TRP A 3 -22.28 5.04 -21.56
N LEU A 4 -20.97 5.24 -21.32
CA LEU A 4 -20.54 6.24 -20.34
C LEU A 4 -20.84 7.67 -20.84
N ASN A 5 -20.73 7.94 -22.14
CA ASN A 5 -21.00 9.26 -22.69
C ASN A 5 -22.49 9.62 -22.63
N GLU A 6 -23.36 8.63 -22.69
CA GLU A 6 -24.81 8.83 -22.51
C GLU A 6 -25.20 9.01 -21.05
N SER A 7 -24.40 8.46 -20.11
CA SER A 7 -24.70 8.43 -18.68
C SER A 7 -24.04 9.55 -17.86
N THR A 8 -23.07 10.27 -18.42
CA THR A 8 -22.34 11.32 -17.69
C THR A 8 -21.84 12.44 -18.60
N THR A 9 -21.79 13.64 -18.06
CA THR A 9 -21.20 14.83 -18.71
C THR A 9 -19.68 14.94 -18.51
N ILE A 10 -19.06 14.02 -17.74
CA ILE A 10 -17.61 14.01 -17.54
C ILE A 10 -16.95 13.69 -18.88
N PRO A 11 -15.94 14.49 -19.33
CA PRO A 11 -15.30 14.30 -20.62
C PRO A 11 -14.66 12.93 -20.80
N GLU A 12 -14.55 12.49 -22.03
CA GLU A 12 -13.91 11.23 -22.39
C GLU A 12 -12.43 11.19 -22.05
N LEU A 13 -11.92 9.99 -21.76
CA LEU A 13 -10.49 9.78 -21.58
C LEU A 13 -9.77 9.83 -22.94
N VAL A 14 -8.65 10.52 -22.97
CA VAL A 14 -7.75 10.53 -24.13
C VAL A 14 -6.66 9.50 -23.89
N GLY A 15 -6.44 8.60 -24.83
CA GLY A 15 -5.42 7.58 -24.80
C GLY A 15 -5.99 6.16 -24.67
N GLU A 16 -5.15 5.20 -25.03
CA GLU A 16 -5.52 3.78 -24.99
C GLU A 16 -5.33 3.21 -23.59
N PRO A 17 -6.20 2.28 -23.15
CA PRO A 17 -6.00 1.52 -21.93
C PRO A 17 -4.70 0.70 -21.99
N LYS A 18 -4.08 0.50 -20.82
CA LYS A 18 -2.89 -0.35 -20.70
C LYS A 18 -3.27 -1.78 -20.31
N LEU A 19 -2.58 -2.75 -20.88
CA LEU A 19 -2.52 -4.09 -20.32
C LEU A 19 -1.23 -4.20 -19.52
N LEU A 20 -1.36 -4.56 -18.24
CA LEU A 20 -0.25 -4.65 -17.30
C LEU A 20 -0.02 -6.10 -16.88
N SER A 21 1.23 -6.46 -16.67
CA SER A 21 1.55 -7.60 -15.82
C SER A 21 1.39 -7.20 -14.33
N ARG A 22 1.39 -8.18 -13.42
CA ARG A 22 1.36 -7.93 -11.97
C ARG A 22 2.52 -7.06 -11.51
N GLU A 23 3.72 -7.32 -12.04
CA GLU A 23 4.93 -6.57 -11.73
C GLU A 23 4.83 -5.11 -12.17
N LEU A 24 4.30 -4.86 -13.36
CA LEU A 24 4.08 -3.51 -13.86
C LEU A 24 3.00 -2.78 -13.06
N TRP A 25 1.93 -3.49 -12.63
CA TRP A 25 0.92 -2.91 -11.75
C TRP A 25 1.55 -2.47 -10.41
N VAL A 26 2.37 -3.33 -9.79
CA VAL A 26 3.10 -2.99 -8.54
C VAL A 26 4.02 -1.79 -8.77
N ALA A 27 4.79 -1.77 -9.85
CA ALA A 27 5.71 -0.68 -10.16
C ALA A 27 4.98 0.66 -10.35
N ASP A 28 3.83 0.67 -11.04
CA ASP A 28 3.03 1.88 -11.28
C ASP A 28 2.27 2.33 -10.01
N ALA A 29 1.86 1.41 -9.12
CA ALA A 29 1.15 1.69 -7.88
C ALA A 29 2.08 2.11 -6.73
N MET A 30 3.30 1.58 -6.69
CA MET A 30 4.28 1.77 -5.60
C MET A 30 4.45 3.24 -5.17
N PRO A 31 4.59 4.23 -6.07
CA PRO A 31 4.82 5.62 -5.66
C PRO A 31 3.71 6.20 -4.80
N LEU A 32 2.44 5.85 -5.05
CA LEU A 32 1.34 6.31 -4.21
C LEU A 32 1.34 5.60 -2.85
N PHE A 33 1.53 4.28 -2.83
CA PHE A 33 1.58 3.52 -1.59
C PHE A 33 2.74 3.96 -0.69
N GLN A 34 3.92 4.23 -1.26
CA GLN A 34 5.05 4.80 -0.52
C GLN A 34 4.66 6.14 0.12
N ALA A 35 4.09 7.06 -0.65
CA ALA A 35 3.69 8.37 -0.14
C ALA A 35 2.63 8.28 0.96
N LEU A 36 1.66 7.35 0.85
CA LEU A 36 0.62 7.14 1.84
C LEU A 36 1.12 6.47 3.12
N SER A 37 2.14 5.62 3.02
CA SER A 37 2.67 4.86 4.15
C SER A 37 3.88 5.52 4.82
N GLU A 38 4.47 6.55 4.21
CA GLU A 38 5.64 7.26 4.75
C GLU A 38 5.46 7.73 6.21
N PRO A 39 4.30 8.29 6.64
CA PRO A 39 4.09 8.68 8.03
C PRO A 39 4.18 7.49 9.00
N VAL A 40 3.66 6.33 8.62
CA VAL A 40 3.73 5.11 9.44
C VAL A 40 5.16 4.58 9.50
N ALA A 41 5.87 4.55 8.36
CA ALA A 41 7.26 4.12 8.28
C ALA A 41 8.18 4.97 9.17
N ASN A 42 7.99 6.28 9.17
CA ASN A 42 8.76 7.20 9.99
C ASN A 42 8.53 6.95 11.49
N ARG A 43 7.27 6.81 11.91
CA ARG A 43 6.94 6.50 13.31
C ARG A 43 7.49 5.16 13.77
N MET A 44 7.39 4.14 12.92
CA MET A 44 7.97 2.83 13.23
C MET A 44 9.48 2.91 13.41
N SER A 45 10.17 3.64 12.54
CA SER A 45 11.62 3.85 12.63
C SER A 45 12.01 4.63 13.88
N GLU A 46 11.21 5.62 14.27
CA GLU A 46 11.40 6.40 15.50
C GLU A 46 11.18 5.54 16.74
N ALA A 47 10.07 4.80 16.82
CA ALA A 47 9.74 3.93 17.93
C ALA A 47 10.80 2.83 18.15
N LEU A 48 11.30 2.21 17.08
CA LEU A 48 12.40 1.24 17.16
C LEU A 48 13.69 1.89 17.68
N SER A 49 14.04 3.08 17.21
CA SER A 49 15.24 3.80 17.64
C SER A 49 15.16 4.20 19.11
N GLU A 50 14.01 4.67 19.58
CA GLU A 50 13.77 5.07 20.97
C GLU A 50 13.85 3.89 21.94
N ASN A 51 13.18 2.77 21.61
CA ASN A 51 13.20 1.56 22.43
C ASN A 51 14.60 1.00 22.61
N LEU A 52 15.38 0.92 21.53
CA LEU A 52 16.73 0.42 21.58
C LEU A 52 17.67 1.34 22.38
N THR A 53 17.45 2.65 22.34
CA THR A 53 18.26 3.61 23.09
C THR A 53 17.91 3.61 24.58
N GLN A 54 16.61 3.49 24.94
CA GLN A 54 16.17 3.52 26.33
C GLN A 54 16.50 2.25 27.11
N ASN A 55 16.51 1.10 26.45
CA ASN A 55 16.77 -0.20 27.09
C ASN A 55 18.25 -0.62 27.05
N ALA A 56 19.12 0.18 26.43
CA ALA A 56 20.55 -0.12 26.36
C ALA A 56 21.28 0.29 27.64
N PRO A 57 22.28 -0.48 28.11
CA PRO A 57 23.20 -0.07 29.15
C PRO A 57 23.89 1.26 28.82
N GLU A 58 24.17 2.10 29.85
CA GLU A 58 24.76 3.43 29.67
C GLU A 58 26.02 3.45 28.80
N GLU A 59 26.85 2.40 28.90
CA GLU A 59 28.09 2.24 28.14
C GLU A 59 27.83 2.03 26.62
N ILE A 60 26.63 1.57 26.27
CA ILE A 60 26.24 1.27 24.87
C ILE A 60 25.39 2.43 24.30
N GLN A 61 24.74 3.24 25.13
CA GLN A 61 23.88 4.34 24.68
C GLN A 61 24.64 5.35 23.79
N GLU A 62 25.90 5.65 24.11
CA GLU A 62 26.71 6.57 23.29
C GLU A 62 27.04 5.96 21.89
N ILE A 63 27.27 4.65 21.85
CA ILE A 63 27.50 3.90 20.59
C ILE A 63 26.19 3.85 19.79
N LEU A 64 25.06 3.59 20.44
CA LEU A 64 23.73 3.54 19.82
C LEU A 64 23.27 4.92 19.33
N GLY A 65 23.61 6.01 20.03
CA GLY A 65 23.38 7.37 19.57
C GLY A 65 24.03 7.64 18.20
N ASN A 66 25.24 7.17 18.02
CA ASN A 66 25.96 7.22 16.74
C ASN A 66 25.41 6.26 15.70
N ALA A 67 24.81 5.13 16.11
CA ALA A 67 24.22 4.12 15.25
C ALA A 67 22.72 4.39 14.92
N SER A 68 22.11 5.43 15.51
CA SER A 68 20.69 5.74 15.34
C SER A 68 20.26 5.89 13.86
N GLY A 69 21.15 6.44 13.03
CA GLY A 69 20.94 6.53 11.58
C GLY A 69 20.87 5.16 10.89
N VAL A 70 21.70 4.23 11.31
CA VAL A 70 21.69 2.84 10.78
C VAL A 70 20.44 2.11 11.20
N MET A 71 19.98 2.31 12.45
CA MET A 71 18.76 1.71 12.98
C MET A 71 17.51 2.25 12.28
N LYS A 72 17.42 3.56 12.07
CA LYS A 72 16.34 4.16 11.26
C LYS A 72 16.31 3.60 9.85
N SER A 73 17.49 3.41 9.24
CA SER A 73 17.60 2.82 7.90
C SER A 73 17.15 1.36 7.89
N ALA A 74 17.47 0.58 8.91
CA ALA A 74 17.04 -0.82 9.04
C ALA A 74 15.51 -0.92 9.21
N GLY A 75 14.90 -0.10 10.08
CA GLY A 75 13.45 -0.03 10.25
C GLY A 75 12.74 0.36 8.95
N GLY A 76 13.27 1.35 8.24
CA GLY A 76 12.76 1.74 6.91
C GLY A 76 12.89 0.64 5.87
N ALA A 77 13.97 -0.12 5.88
CA ALA A 77 14.18 -1.24 4.96
C ALA A 77 13.20 -2.40 5.24
N LEU A 78 12.97 -2.74 6.50
CA LEU A 78 11.97 -3.74 6.91
C LEU A 78 10.57 -3.32 6.46
N PHE A 79 10.19 -2.08 6.71
CA PHE A 79 8.90 -1.55 6.27
C PHE A 79 8.76 -1.59 4.75
N ALA A 80 9.78 -1.18 4.00
CA ALA A 80 9.78 -1.23 2.54
C ALA A 80 9.62 -2.66 2.01
N MET A 81 10.25 -3.64 2.65
CA MET A 81 10.10 -5.04 2.32
C MET A 81 8.66 -5.54 2.57
N GLN A 82 8.05 -5.19 3.71
CA GLN A 82 6.68 -5.54 4.03
C GLN A 82 5.68 -4.90 3.06
N LEU A 83 5.86 -3.62 2.75
CA LEU A 83 5.04 -2.94 1.75
C LEU A 83 5.15 -3.62 0.38
N GLY A 84 6.38 -3.98 -0.04
CA GLY A 84 6.62 -4.70 -1.28
C GLY A 84 5.91 -6.06 -1.31
N GLN A 85 5.96 -6.83 -0.22
CA GLN A 85 5.24 -8.11 -0.09
C GLN A 85 3.73 -7.92 -0.13
N ALA A 86 3.19 -6.92 0.58
CA ALA A 86 1.76 -6.62 0.60
C ALA A 86 1.26 -6.26 -0.81
N LEU A 87 1.99 -5.39 -1.53
CA LEU A 87 1.66 -5.04 -2.91
C LEU A 87 1.83 -6.22 -3.86
N GLY A 88 2.82 -7.08 -3.63
CA GLY A 88 2.98 -8.32 -4.37
C GLY A 88 1.76 -9.23 -4.21
N LYS A 89 1.27 -9.45 -2.99
CA LYS A 89 0.05 -10.22 -2.72
C LYS A 89 -1.17 -9.56 -3.38
N LEU A 90 -1.36 -8.25 -3.18
CA LEU A 90 -2.47 -7.49 -3.75
C LEU A 90 -2.49 -7.53 -5.28
N SER A 91 -1.32 -7.56 -5.93
CA SER A 91 -1.21 -7.66 -7.40
C SER A 91 -1.83 -8.93 -7.99
N HIS A 92 -2.01 -9.97 -7.18
CA HIS A 92 -2.67 -11.22 -7.59
C HIS A 92 -4.20 -11.15 -7.55
N GLU A 93 -4.76 -10.16 -6.84
CA GLU A 93 -6.20 -10.03 -6.61
C GLU A 93 -6.83 -8.94 -7.47
N VAL A 94 -6.09 -7.86 -7.74
CA VAL A 94 -6.61 -6.71 -8.50
C VAL A 94 -6.81 -7.04 -9.97
N LEU A 95 -7.90 -6.56 -10.54
CA LEU A 95 -8.28 -6.74 -11.95
C LEU A 95 -7.89 -5.52 -12.80
N THR A 96 -7.95 -4.33 -12.19
CA THR A 96 -7.77 -3.05 -12.89
C THR A 96 -6.87 -2.09 -12.10
N GLY A 97 -6.50 -0.98 -12.71
CA GLY A 97 -5.73 0.07 -12.05
C GLY A 97 -6.48 0.76 -10.91
N GLY A 98 -7.81 0.85 -11.03
CA GLY A 98 -8.67 1.50 -10.04
C GLY A 98 -9.40 0.55 -9.08
N ASP A 99 -9.06 -0.72 -9.06
CA ASP A 99 -9.85 -1.76 -8.39
C ASP A 99 -9.99 -1.54 -6.88
N ILE A 100 -8.98 -1.00 -6.24
CA ILE A 100 -8.99 -0.65 -4.81
C ILE A 100 -9.64 0.70 -4.50
N GLY A 101 -10.23 1.38 -5.50
CA GLY A 101 -10.90 2.67 -5.33
C GLY A 101 -9.96 3.88 -5.23
N LEU A 102 -8.66 3.71 -5.42
CA LEU A 102 -7.67 4.78 -5.38
C LEU A 102 -7.14 5.15 -6.78
N PRO A 103 -6.81 6.43 -7.02
CA PRO A 103 -6.18 6.89 -8.27
C PRO A 103 -4.68 6.59 -8.26
N LEU A 104 -4.32 5.30 -8.41
CA LEU A 104 -2.95 4.81 -8.22
C LEU A 104 -1.94 5.40 -9.20
N PHE A 105 -2.32 5.50 -10.48
CA PHE A 105 -1.36 5.78 -11.54
C PHE A 105 -1.22 7.27 -11.84
N LYS A 106 0.01 7.73 -11.98
CA LYS A 106 0.33 9.14 -12.28
C LYS A 106 -0.22 9.59 -13.64
N ASP A 107 -0.23 8.72 -14.63
CA ASP A 107 -0.70 9.03 -15.98
C ASP A 107 -2.23 8.98 -16.12
N GLN A 108 -2.93 8.54 -15.09
CA GLN A 108 -4.40 8.50 -15.04
C GLN A 108 -5.02 7.84 -16.29
N ARG A 109 -4.49 6.70 -16.68
CA ARG A 109 -5.03 5.85 -17.75
C ARG A 109 -5.74 4.64 -17.16
N ALA A 110 -6.77 4.19 -17.85
CA ALA A 110 -7.37 2.90 -17.58
C ALA A 110 -6.33 1.78 -17.78
N ALA A 111 -6.29 0.85 -16.85
CA ALA A 111 -5.34 -0.26 -16.91
C ALA A 111 -5.97 -1.56 -16.40
N PHE A 112 -5.50 -2.67 -16.98
CA PHE A 112 -6.04 -3.99 -16.71
C PHE A 112 -4.90 -4.98 -16.47
N VAL A 113 -5.03 -5.82 -15.43
CA VAL A 113 -4.05 -6.87 -15.12
C VAL A 113 -4.44 -8.15 -15.84
N ALA A 114 -3.80 -8.39 -16.98
CA ALA A 114 -4.21 -9.43 -17.92
C ALA A 114 -4.33 -10.83 -17.30
N GLN A 115 -3.34 -11.24 -16.48
CA GLN A 115 -3.34 -12.56 -15.82
C GLN A 115 -4.53 -12.75 -14.89
N ASN A 116 -4.94 -11.69 -14.18
CA ASN A 116 -6.03 -11.74 -13.21
C ASN A 116 -7.40 -11.73 -13.88
N LEU A 117 -7.54 -10.98 -14.96
CA LEU A 117 -8.77 -10.97 -15.77
C LEU A 117 -9.13 -12.38 -16.26
N GLU A 118 -8.15 -13.10 -16.79
CA GLU A 118 -8.35 -14.48 -17.25
C GLU A 118 -8.78 -15.42 -16.12
N ALA A 119 -8.17 -15.28 -14.94
CA ALA A 119 -8.50 -16.08 -13.77
C ALA A 119 -9.92 -15.74 -13.24
N PHE A 120 -10.27 -14.46 -13.18
CA PHE A 120 -11.55 -13.98 -12.72
C PHE A 120 -12.72 -14.49 -13.57
N VAL A 121 -12.62 -14.30 -14.89
CA VAL A 121 -13.70 -14.67 -15.80
C VAL A 121 -13.93 -16.18 -15.84
N ARG A 122 -12.88 -16.99 -15.63
CA ARG A 122 -12.98 -18.45 -15.63
C ARG A 122 -13.87 -18.99 -14.52
N GLY A 123 -14.00 -18.26 -13.39
CA GLY A 123 -14.82 -18.66 -12.24
C GLY A 123 -16.28 -18.17 -12.28
N LEU A 124 -16.68 -17.42 -13.31
CA LEU A 124 -18.01 -16.82 -13.38
C LEU A 124 -18.98 -17.66 -14.25
N GLU A 125 -20.23 -17.71 -13.81
CA GLU A 125 -21.35 -18.33 -14.55
C GLU A 125 -22.03 -17.35 -15.54
N ILE A 126 -21.26 -16.40 -16.10
CA ILE A 126 -21.74 -15.41 -17.09
C ILE A 126 -20.86 -15.45 -18.34
N GLU A 127 -21.38 -14.92 -19.42
CA GLU A 127 -20.61 -14.79 -20.68
C GLU A 127 -19.37 -13.91 -20.45
N ARG A 128 -18.22 -14.39 -20.96
CA ARG A 128 -16.92 -13.72 -20.79
C ARG A 128 -16.95 -12.26 -21.25
N ASP A 129 -17.59 -12.01 -22.39
CA ASP A 129 -17.68 -10.66 -22.94
C ASP A 129 -18.46 -9.71 -22.04
N GLN A 130 -19.49 -10.18 -21.35
CA GLN A 130 -20.24 -9.37 -20.38
C GLN A 130 -19.36 -8.98 -19.19
N ALA A 131 -18.56 -9.92 -18.66
CA ALA A 131 -17.62 -9.65 -17.59
C ALA A 131 -16.57 -8.61 -17.99
N TYR A 132 -15.98 -8.75 -19.18
CA TYR A 132 -15.01 -7.79 -19.70
C TYR A 132 -15.63 -6.42 -19.94
N ILE A 133 -16.81 -6.33 -20.52
CA ILE A 133 -17.52 -5.07 -20.73
C ILE A 133 -17.76 -4.36 -19.39
N TYR A 134 -18.24 -5.10 -18.38
CA TYR A 134 -18.43 -4.53 -17.03
C TYR A 134 -17.12 -3.95 -16.46
N LEU A 135 -16.03 -4.72 -16.49
CA LEU A 135 -14.74 -4.29 -15.95
C LEU A 135 -14.20 -3.07 -16.70
N VAL A 136 -14.34 -3.05 -18.03
CA VAL A 136 -13.92 -1.90 -18.85
C VAL A 136 -14.74 -0.66 -18.50
N ILE A 137 -16.05 -0.78 -18.41
CA ILE A 137 -16.91 0.38 -18.07
C ILE A 137 -16.58 0.90 -16.65
N ARG A 138 -16.44 0.00 -15.67
CA ARG A 138 -16.09 0.34 -14.29
C ARG A 138 -14.76 1.08 -14.21
N GLU A 139 -13.72 0.55 -14.82
CA GLU A 139 -12.38 1.14 -14.83
C GLU A 139 -12.36 2.50 -15.56
N MET A 140 -13.01 2.58 -16.72
CA MET A 140 -13.13 3.83 -17.47
C MET A 140 -13.88 4.89 -16.68
N ALA A 141 -14.94 4.54 -15.96
CA ALA A 141 -15.69 5.47 -15.12
C ALA A 141 -14.83 5.97 -13.95
N HIS A 142 -14.12 5.06 -13.28
CA HIS A 142 -13.20 5.39 -12.18
C HIS A 142 -12.12 6.38 -12.64
N VAL A 143 -11.41 6.07 -13.70
CA VAL A 143 -10.34 6.94 -14.20
C VAL A 143 -10.88 8.29 -14.68
N ARG A 144 -12.04 8.31 -15.38
CA ARG A 144 -12.71 9.58 -15.77
C ARG A 144 -13.01 10.46 -14.57
N LEU A 145 -13.58 9.88 -13.52
CA LEU A 145 -13.92 10.59 -12.29
C LEU A 145 -12.68 11.27 -11.69
N PHE A 146 -11.63 10.54 -11.42
CA PHE A 146 -10.42 11.09 -10.78
C PHE A 146 -9.63 12.04 -11.68
N LYS A 147 -9.60 11.78 -12.98
CA LYS A 147 -8.91 12.64 -13.95
C LYS A 147 -9.55 14.04 -14.06
N HIS A 148 -10.86 14.09 -14.01
CA HIS A 148 -11.61 15.33 -14.16
C HIS A 148 -12.00 15.98 -12.84
N SER A 149 -11.92 15.25 -11.72
CA SER A 149 -12.19 15.73 -10.36
C SER A 149 -10.91 15.72 -9.51
N LYS A 150 -9.96 16.58 -9.85
CA LYS A 150 -8.65 16.64 -9.15
C LYS A 150 -8.81 16.84 -7.64
N TRP A 151 -9.76 17.68 -7.23
CA TRP A 151 -10.08 17.93 -5.83
C TRP A 151 -10.43 16.63 -5.08
N LEU A 152 -11.14 15.71 -5.73
CA LEU A 152 -11.54 14.43 -5.13
C LEU A 152 -10.31 13.53 -4.89
N ARG A 153 -9.40 13.48 -5.88
CA ARG A 153 -8.13 12.76 -5.73
C ARG A 153 -7.35 13.30 -4.53
N ASP A 154 -7.17 14.61 -4.48
CA ASP A 154 -6.39 15.25 -3.42
C ASP A 154 -7.06 15.09 -2.05
N ALA A 155 -8.40 15.18 -1.99
CA ALA A 155 -9.16 14.94 -0.76
C ALA A 155 -8.99 13.49 -0.26
N VAL A 156 -9.15 12.49 -1.13
CA VAL A 156 -9.01 11.06 -0.75
C VAL A 156 -7.60 10.78 -0.25
N VAL A 157 -6.58 11.19 -1.02
CA VAL A 157 -5.17 10.97 -0.65
C VAL A 157 -4.83 11.68 0.67
N SER A 158 -5.30 12.92 0.85
CA SER A 158 -5.08 13.69 2.08
C SER A 158 -5.74 13.05 3.29
N GLN A 159 -6.97 12.54 3.16
CA GLN A 159 -7.65 11.86 4.27
C GLN A 159 -6.96 10.56 4.67
N ILE A 160 -6.47 9.78 3.71
CA ILE A 160 -5.71 8.56 3.99
C ILE A 160 -4.38 8.90 4.66
N ALA A 161 -3.66 9.90 4.16
CA ALA A 161 -2.40 10.35 4.76
C ALA A 161 -2.61 10.86 6.20
N LYS A 162 -3.70 11.61 6.44
CA LYS A 162 -4.09 12.04 7.78
C LYS A 162 -4.35 10.84 8.68
N TYR A 163 -5.15 9.88 8.25
CA TYR A 163 -5.42 8.66 9.00
C TYR A 163 -4.12 7.90 9.30
N ALA A 164 -3.26 7.72 8.31
CA ALA A 164 -1.96 7.08 8.48
C ALA A 164 -1.07 7.82 9.50
N SER A 165 -1.14 9.15 9.55
CA SER A 165 -0.41 9.96 10.54
C SER A 165 -0.97 9.87 11.97
N GLU A 166 -2.19 9.38 12.16
CA GLU A 166 -2.84 9.18 13.45
C GLU A 166 -2.62 7.75 14.01
N ILE A 167 -2.09 6.82 13.20
CA ILE A 167 -1.76 5.46 13.66
C ILE A 167 -0.69 5.57 14.74
N SER A 168 -0.99 5.05 15.92
CA SER A 168 -0.03 4.94 17.02
C SER A 168 0.69 3.60 16.97
N ILE A 169 1.97 3.61 17.28
CA ILE A 169 2.78 2.42 17.45
C ILE A 169 2.79 2.08 18.95
N ASP A 170 2.44 0.84 19.28
CA ASP A 170 2.50 0.36 20.65
C ASP A 170 3.94 -0.02 21.01
N ASN A 171 4.62 0.90 21.68
CA ASN A 171 6.01 0.72 22.08
C ASN A 171 6.19 -0.46 23.06
N SER A 172 5.18 -0.79 23.87
CA SER A 172 5.26 -1.92 24.80
C SER A 172 5.31 -3.25 24.04
N ARG A 173 4.54 -3.38 22.98
CA ARG A 173 4.58 -4.57 22.10
C ARG A 173 5.87 -4.69 21.30
N ILE A 174 6.47 -3.57 20.90
CA ILE A 174 7.80 -3.59 20.26
C ILE A 174 8.84 -4.09 21.25
N THR A 175 8.78 -3.65 22.51
CA THR A 175 9.70 -4.10 23.58
C THR A 175 9.53 -5.59 23.84
N GLU A 176 8.30 -6.07 23.96
CA GLU A 176 7.99 -7.49 24.15
C GLU A 176 8.52 -8.36 23.01
N ILE A 177 8.29 -7.94 21.77
CA ILE A 177 8.84 -8.63 20.57
C ILE A 177 10.38 -8.60 20.57
N ALA A 178 10.98 -7.51 21.03
CA ALA A 178 12.43 -7.38 21.10
C ALA A 178 13.06 -8.22 22.22
N GLU A 179 12.37 -8.35 23.36
CA GLU A 179 12.80 -9.19 24.51
C GLU A 179 12.66 -10.70 24.19
N ASP A 180 11.63 -11.07 23.45
CA ASP A 180 11.37 -12.44 23.02
C ASP A 180 12.20 -12.85 21.78
N PHE A 181 12.94 -11.90 21.19
CA PHE A 181 13.70 -12.14 19.99
C PHE A 181 14.85 -13.12 20.22
N ASP A 182 14.78 -14.28 19.59
CA ASP A 182 15.87 -15.24 19.51
C ASP A 182 16.66 -15.03 18.21
N PRO A 183 17.96 -14.64 18.31
CA PRO A 183 18.82 -14.49 17.13
C PRO A 183 18.99 -15.77 16.30
N GLU A 184 18.75 -16.93 16.90
CA GLU A 184 18.80 -18.22 16.21
C GLU A 184 17.54 -18.51 15.39
N HIS A 185 16.43 -17.79 15.67
CA HIS A 185 15.15 -17.93 14.99
C HIS A 185 14.63 -16.60 14.40
N PRO A 186 15.33 -15.98 13.43
CA PRO A 186 14.94 -14.68 12.88
C PRO A 186 13.59 -14.68 12.17
N ASP A 187 13.07 -15.86 11.78
CA ASP A 187 11.76 -16.02 11.15
C ASP A 187 10.59 -15.67 12.10
N GLU A 188 10.75 -15.85 13.40
CA GLU A 188 9.72 -15.51 14.40
C GLU A 188 9.49 -13.99 14.47
N LEU A 189 10.55 -13.21 14.45
CA LEU A 189 10.47 -11.75 14.36
C LEU A 189 9.75 -11.32 13.07
N ARG A 190 10.07 -11.96 11.96
CA ARG A 190 9.40 -11.68 10.69
C ARG A 190 7.90 -11.93 10.77
N VAL A 191 7.48 -13.06 11.34
CA VAL A 191 6.05 -13.40 11.52
C VAL A 191 5.35 -12.40 12.45
N ALA A 192 5.97 -12.01 13.56
CA ALA A 192 5.41 -11.03 14.47
C ALA A 192 5.23 -9.65 13.79
N LEU A 193 6.20 -9.21 13.00
CA LEU A 193 6.11 -7.99 12.22
C LEU A 193 5.07 -8.08 11.09
N GLU A 194 4.98 -9.21 10.39
CA GLU A 194 3.98 -9.44 9.33
C GLU A 194 2.54 -9.47 9.86
N SER A 195 2.33 -9.87 11.11
CA SER A 195 1.01 -9.89 11.75
C SER A 195 0.48 -8.50 12.10
N GLY A 196 1.32 -7.45 12.07
CA GLY A 196 0.94 -6.11 12.51
C GLY A 196 0.74 -5.99 14.02
N ALA A 197 1.29 -6.91 14.80
CA ALA A 197 1.11 -7.00 16.25
C ALA A 197 1.53 -5.72 17.03
N PHE A 198 2.32 -4.85 16.38
CA PHE A 198 2.81 -3.58 16.93
C PHE A 198 1.90 -2.37 16.65
N ILE A 199 0.85 -2.55 15.84
CA ILE A 199 -0.13 -1.48 15.60
C ILE A 199 -1.11 -1.49 16.77
N ALA A 200 -1.16 -0.39 17.51
CA ALA A 200 -2.16 -0.25 18.57
C ALA A 200 -3.55 -0.16 17.95
N ASP A 201 -4.45 -1.01 18.42
CA ASP A 201 -5.87 -0.87 18.11
C ASP A 201 -6.34 0.49 18.61
N ARG A 202 -6.93 1.25 17.71
CA ARG A 202 -7.54 2.53 18.06
C ARG A 202 -8.78 2.21 18.91
N THR A 203 -8.60 2.17 20.23
CA THR A 203 -9.75 2.19 21.14
C THR A 203 -10.41 3.56 21.03
N ASP A 204 -11.66 3.57 20.61
CA ASP A 204 -12.59 4.71 20.52
C ASP A 204 -12.61 5.58 21.79
#